data_a48139d93f82988badb0bc1f3e663270
#
_entry.id   a48139d93f82988badb0bc1f3e663270
#
_cell.length_a   1.000
_cell.length_b   1.000
_cell.length_c   1.000
_cell.angle_alpha   90.00
_cell.angle_beta   90.00
_cell.angle_gamma   90.00
#
_symmetry.space_group_name_H-M   'P 1'
#
loop_
_entity.id
_entity.type
_entity.pdbx_description
1 polymer ?
#
loop_
_entity_poly.entity_id
_entity_poly.type
_entity_poly.pdbx_seq_one_letter_code
_entity_poly.pdbx_strand_id
1 'polypeptide(L)'
;VTWWLKMVRCLLRRVIYVVMRVCYRFSVHGQGYLPKRGAALVVCNHVSFMDALVLGGGSPRPLRFVMDQPIFESPWLKWWFQLVGAIPIESERHSPGALRRTLDDISDALRQGDVVMVFPEGRLTPDGEIHAFRRGLESILARDNVPVVPAGLAGLWGSWTSHYGGKALKKWPSRFRAPVSLHFGPPITAQEIEGVALRRYLEARVRALKAAGDSEIAHR
;
A
#
# COMPACT_ATOMS: atom_id res chain seq x y z
N VAL A 1 11.03 8.01 -17.25
CA VAL A 1 11.86 7.37 -16.18
C VAL A 1 12.94 6.55 -16.86
N THR A 2 14.22 6.90 -16.59
CA THR A 2 15.38 6.23 -17.16
C THR A 2 15.41 4.75 -16.77
N TRP A 3 15.77 3.85 -17.67
CA TRP A 3 15.77 2.39 -17.47
C TRP A 3 16.56 1.95 -16.22
N TRP A 4 17.65 2.64 -15.90
CA TRP A 4 18.46 2.34 -14.71
C TRP A 4 17.68 2.56 -13.39
N LEU A 5 16.81 3.56 -13.31
CA LEU A 5 15.93 3.76 -12.13
C LEU A 5 14.96 2.60 -11.94
N LYS A 6 14.43 2.04 -13.04
CA LYS A 6 13.58 0.84 -12.96
C LYS A 6 14.39 -0.36 -12.45
N MET A 7 15.63 -0.52 -12.88
CA MET A 7 16.53 -1.57 -12.38
C MET A 7 16.84 -1.39 -10.88
N VAL A 8 17.19 -0.18 -10.46
CA VAL A 8 17.46 0.13 -9.04
C VAL A 8 16.24 -0.18 -8.18
N ARG A 9 15.04 0.23 -8.60
CA ARG A 9 13.79 -0.08 -7.88
C ARG A 9 13.53 -1.58 -7.81
N CYS A 10 13.81 -2.33 -8.87
CA CYS A 10 13.68 -3.79 -8.87
C CYS A 10 14.68 -4.46 -7.92
N LEU A 11 15.93 -4.02 -7.93
CA LEU A 11 16.96 -4.53 -7.01
C LEU A 11 16.58 -4.23 -5.56
N LEU A 12 16.22 -2.98 -5.30
CA LEU A 12 15.80 -2.52 -3.98
C LEU A 12 14.63 -3.35 -3.43
N ARG A 13 13.63 -3.60 -4.26
CA ARG A 13 12.50 -4.47 -3.90
C ARG A 13 12.97 -5.86 -3.47
N ARG A 14 13.92 -6.46 -4.19
CA ARG A 14 14.49 -7.78 -3.83
C ARG A 14 15.21 -7.74 -2.48
N VAL A 15 15.99 -6.68 -2.26
CA VAL A 15 16.66 -6.48 -0.96
C VAL A 15 15.63 -6.35 0.16
N ILE A 16 14.61 -5.52 -0.02
CA ILE A 16 13.51 -5.37 0.95
C ILE A 16 12.82 -6.72 1.21
N TYR A 17 12.53 -7.50 0.16
CA TYR A 17 11.93 -8.82 0.31
C TYR A 17 12.79 -9.75 1.19
N VAL A 18 14.11 -9.79 0.93
CA VAL A 18 15.03 -10.61 1.75
C VAL A 18 15.05 -10.13 3.19
N VAL A 19 15.14 -8.81 3.42
CA VAL A 19 15.11 -8.22 4.76
C VAL A 19 13.80 -8.59 5.48
N MET A 20 12.65 -8.48 4.80
CA MET A 20 11.35 -8.85 5.39
C MET A 20 11.31 -10.35 5.73
N ARG A 21 11.88 -11.21 4.90
CA ARG A 21 11.98 -12.67 5.18
C ARG A 21 12.87 -13.00 6.37
N VAL A 22 13.89 -12.19 6.62
CA VAL A 22 14.78 -12.32 7.80
C VAL A 22 14.08 -11.83 9.06
N CYS A 23 13.48 -10.64 8.99
CA CYS A 23 12.85 -9.97 10.15
C CYS A 23 11.51 -10.60 10.55
N TYR A 24 10.78 -11.18 9.58
CA TYR A 24 9.45 -11.76 9.76
C TYR A 24 9.36 -13.16 9.16
N ARG A 25 8.47 -13.99 9.67
CA ARG A 25 8.01 -15.20 8.96
C ARG A 25 7.00 -14.79 7.90
N PHE A 26 7.51 -14.25 6.80
CA PHE A 26 6.74 -13.57 5.78
C PHE A 26 6.26 -14.53 4.69
N SER A 27 4.94 -14.56 4.45
CA SER A 27 4.30 -15.28 3.34
C SER A 27 3.58 -14.30 2.41
N VAL A 28 3.56 -14.64 1.12
CA VAL A 28 2.89 -13.85 0.09
C VAL A 28 2.09 -14.76 -0.82
N HIS A 29 0.82 -14.42 -1.03
CA HIS A 29 -0.12 -15.16 -1.85
C HIS A 29 -0.72 -14.27 -2.94
N GLY A 30 -1.12 -14.89 -4.06
CA GLY A 30 -1.84 -14.19 -5.11
C GLY A 30 -1.02 -13.18 -5.94
N GLN A 31 0.31 -13.24 -5.90
CA GLN A 31 1.18 -12.33 -6.68
C GLN A 31 0.88 -12.34 -8.19
N GLY A 32 0.33 -13.45 -8.71
CA GLY A 32 -0.07 -13.58 -10.12
C GLY A 32 -1.25 -12.70 -10.51
N TYR A 33 -2.02 -12.18 -9.56
CA TYR A 33 -3.12 -11.25 -9.83
C TYR A 33 -2.65 -9.84 -10.19
N LEU A 34 -1.42 -9.48 -9.84
CA LEU A 34 -0.88 -8.21 -10.27
C LEU A 34 -0.43 -8.30 -11.75
N PRO A 35 -0.91 -7.45 -12.65
CA PRO A 35 -0.56 -7.50 -14.06
C PRO A 35 0.96 -7.43 -14.25
N LYS A 36 1.52 -8.32 -15.08
CA LYS A 36 2.96 -8.33 -15.36
C LYS A 36 3.45 -7.06 -16.05
N ARG A 37 2.59 -6.39 -16.81
CA ARG A 37 2.86 -5.14 -17.54
C ARG A 37 1.62 -4.25 -17.48
N GLY A 38 1.81 -2.96 -17.77
CA GLY A 38 0.73 -1.96 -17.74
C GLY A 38 0.43 -1.44 -16.35
N ALA A 39 -0.46 -0.47 -16.28
CA ALA A 39 -0.88 0.18 -15.05
C ALA A 39 -1.75 -0.74 -14.18
N ALA A 40 -1.68 -0.53 -12.88
CA ALA A 40 -2.63 -1.08 -11.92
C ALA A 40 -2.68 -0.20 -10.68
N LEU A 41 -3.82 -0.18 -10.00
CA LEU A 41 -3.97 0.41 -8.68
C LEU A 41 -4.06 -0.71 -7.65
N VAL A 42 -3.17 -0.71 -6.65
CA VAL A 42 -3.25 -1.63 -5.51
C VAL A 42 -3.89 -0.91 -4.34
N VAL A 43 -4.84 -1.55 -3.68
CA VAL A 43 -5.51 -1.04 -2.47
C VAL A 43 -5.32 -2.02 -1.32
N CYS A 44 -4.88 -1.55 -0.15
CA CYS A 44 -4.60 -2.39 1.01
C CYS A 44 -5.00 -1.70 2.31
N ASN A 45 -5.25 -2.47 3.37
CA ASN A 45 -5.41 -1.95 4.73
C ASN A 45 -4.10 -1.40 5.29
N HIS A 46 -4.19 -0.51 6.31
CA HIS A 46 -3.04 0.22 6.86
C HIS A 46 -2.96 0.13 8.38
N VAL A 47 -2.10 -0.74 8.88
CA VAL A 47 -1.97 -1.03 10.33
C VAL A 47 -0.62 -0.61 10.93
N SER A 48 0.41 -0.39 10.08
CA SER A 48 1.78 -0.16 10.53
C SER A 48 2.59 0.64 9.52
N PHE A 49 3.58 1.40 9.97
CA PHE A 49 4.56 2.03 9.06
C PHE A 49 5.38 1.01 8.26
N MET A 50 5.45 -0.25 8.70
CA MET A 50 6.12 -1.32 7.97
C MET A 50 5.31 -1.86 6.78
N ASP A 51 4.01 -1.51 6.67
CA ASP A 51 3.14 -2.01 5.61
C ASP A 51 3.70 -1.72 4.22
N ALA A 52 4.23 -0.51 4.01
CA ALA A 52 4.82 -0.11 2.73
C ALA A 52 6.04 -0.98 2.36
N LEU A 53 6.89 -1.34 3.33
CA LEU A 53 8.05 -2.21 3.09
C LEU A 53 7.62 -3.65 2.81
N VAL A 54 6.64 -4.17 3.57
CA VAL A 54 6.09 -5.51 3.35
C VAL A 54 5.43 -5.62 1.98
N LEU A 55 4.58 -4.66 1.62
CA LEU A 55 3.94 -4.58 0.30
C LEU A 55 4.98 -4.42 -0.81
N GLY A 56 5.93 -3.50 -0.65
CA GLY A 56 6.98 -3.25 -1.63
C GLY A 56 7.87 -4.46 -1.87
N GLY A 57 8.25 -5.19 -0.82
CA GLY A 57 9.01 -6.45 -0.92
C GLY A 57 8.16 -7.60 -1.48
N GLY A 58 6.93 -7.76 -1.02
CA GLY A 58 6.03 -8.84 -1.43
C GLY A 58 5.44 -8.68 -2.83
N SER A 59 5.41 -7.48 -3.38
CA SER A 59 4.89 -7.24 -4.73
C SER A 59 5.82 -7.81 -5.81
N PRO A 60 5.28 -8.43 -6.88
CA PRO A 60 6.10 -8.88 -8.02
C PRO A 60 6.64 -7.70 -8.86
N ARG A 61 6.10 -6.50 -8.68
CA ARG A 61 6.49 -5.26 -9.39
C ARG A 61 6.79 -4.14 -8.40
N PRO A 62 7.65 -3.16 -8.74
CA PRO A 62 7.82 -1.94 -7.95
C PRO A 62 6.48 -1.22 -7.78
N LEU A 63 6.18 -0.78 -6.54
CA LEU A 63 4.99 -0.01 -6.21
C LEU A 63 5.36 1.45 -5.98
N ARG A 64 4.53 2.37 -6.47
CA ARG A 64 4.61 3.80 -6.14
C ARG A 64 3.55 4.11 -5.07
N PHE A 65 4.00 4.32 -3.86
CA PHE A 65 3.12 4.58 -2.71
C PHE A 65 2.62 6.02 -2.72
N VAL A 66 1.31 6.19 -2.54
CA VAL A 66 0.74 7.49 -2.20
C VAL A 66 0.85 7.67 -0.69
N MET A 67 1.49 8.74 -0.25
CA MET A 67 1.80 8.96 1.16
C MET A 67 1.66 10.42 1.58
N ASP A 68 1.43 10.65 2.86
CA ASP A 68 1.23 11.99 3.42
C ASP A 68 2.47 12.88 3.21
N GLN A 69 2.26 14.12 2.76
CA GLN A 69 3.34 15.05 2.40
C GLN A 69 4.30 15.34 3.57
N PRO A 70 3.88 15.57 4.82
CA PRO A 70 4.78 15.73 5.95
C PRO A 70 5.75 14.56 6.15
N ILE A 71 5.30 13.32 5.86
CA ILE A 71 6.17 12.13 5.93
C ILE A 71 7.15 12.14 4.75
N PHE A 72 6.65 12.44 3.54
CA PHE A 72 7.48 12.54 2.33
C PHE A 72 8.58 13.59 2.46
N GLU A 73 8.29 14.75 3.05
CA GLU A 73 9.22 15.85 3.25
C GLU A 73 10.20 15.65 4.42
N SER A 74 10.17 14.50 5.10
CA SER A 74 11.12 14.17 6.16
C SER A 74 12.56 14.31 5.66
N PRO A 75 13.42 15.15 6.28
CA PRO A 75 14.78 15.45 5.81
C PRO A 75 15.64 14.19 5.60
N TRP A 76 15.41 13.16 6.43
CA TRP A 76 16.19 11.92 6.44
C TRP A 76 15.70 10.90 5.41
N LEU A 77 14.42 10.97 4.98
CA LEU A 77 13.79 9.97 4.14
C LEU A 77 13.35 10.49 2.77
N LYS A 78 13.37 11.81 2.55
CA LYS A 78 12.92 12.43 1.29
C LYS A 78 13.62 11.84 0.06
N TRP A 79 14.95 11.70 0.11
CA TRP A 79 15.74 11.12 -0.98
C TRP A 79 15.31 9.68 -1.28
N TRP A 80 14.98 8.91 -0.24
CA TRP A 80 14.50 7.54 -0.36
C TRP A 80 13.13 7.50 -1.02
N PHE A 81 12.18 8.32 -0.57
CA PHE A 81 10.84 8.38 -1.15
C PHE A 81 10.87 8.83 -2.61
N GLN A 82 11.76 9.77 -2.96
CA GLN A 82 12.00 10.14 -4.35
C GLN A 82 12.57 8.98 -5.17
N LEU A 83 13.53 8.23 -4.64
CA LEU A 83 14.13 7.07 -5.30
C LEU A 83 13.08 6.00 -5.61
N VAL A 84 12.24 5.64 -4.64
CA VAL A 84 11.17 4.65 -4.86
C VAL A 84 10.00 5.21 -5.66
N GLY A 85 9.96 6.52 -5.91
CA GLY A 85 8.93 7.20 -6.69
C GLY A 85 7.60 7.32 -5.95
N ALA A 86 7.65 7.51 -4.63
CA ALA A 86 6.47 7.81 -3.84
C ALA A 86 5.80 9.10 -4.32
N ILE A 87 4.49 9.17 -4.17
CA ILE A 87 3.64 10.30 -4.59
C ILE A 87 3.13 10.98 -3.33
N PRO A 88 3.52 12.24 -3.06
CA PRO A 88 3.02 12.95 -1.89
C PRO A 88 1.54 13.32 -2.06
N ILE A 89 0.77 13.19 -0.99
CA ILE A 89 -0.60 13.70 -0.91
C ILE A 89 -0.67 14.76 0.18
N GLU A 90 -1.19 15.93 -0.18
CA GLU A 90 -1.44 17.02 0.73
C GLU A 90 -2.94 17.24 0.91
N SER A 91 -3.34 17.61 2.13
CA SER A 91 -4.73 17.95 2.42
C SER A 91 -5.10 19.31 1.79
N GLU A 92 -6.26 19.38 1.12
CA GLU A 92 -6.79 20.65 0.58
C GLU A 92 -6.96 21.74 1.64
N ARG A 93 -7.07 21.37 2.92
CA ARG A 93 -7.13 22.34 4.02
C ARG A 93 -5.85 23.18 4.16
N HIS A 94 -4.71 22.64 3.71
CA HIS A 94 -3.41 23.32 3.80
C HIS A 94 -3.00 23.99 2.48
N SER A 95 -3.48 23.49 1.34
CA SER A 95 -3.12 24.02 0.02
C SER A 95 -4.27 23.81 -0.98
N PRO A 96 -4.92 24.91 -1.46
CA PRO A 96 -5.94 24.81 -2.50
C PRO A 96 -5.37 24.12 -3.76
N GLY A 97 -6.11 23.15 -4.30
CA GLY A 97 -5.70 22.39 -5.47
C GLY A 97 -4.62 21.32 -5.22
N ALA A 98 -4.22 21.08 -3.96
CA ALA A 98 -3.27 20.01 -3.63
C ALA A 98 -3.77 18.63 -4.03
N LEU A 99 -5.03 18.31 -3.75
CA LEU A 99 -5.64 17.07 -4.18
C LEU A 99 -5.59 16.88 -5.70
N ARG A 100 -5.85 17.96 -6.46
CA ARG A 100 -5.77 17.91 -7.92
C ARG A 100 -4.37 17.57 -8.39
N ARG A 101 -3.33 18.22 -7.85
CA ARG A 101 -1.92 17.90 -8.16
C ARG A 101 -1.60 16.43 -7.87
N THR A 102 -1.98 15.94 -6.71
CA THR A 102 -1.79 14.52 -6.35
C THR A 102 -2.48 13.58 -7.34
N LEU A 103 -3.72 13.89 -7.74
CA LEU A 103 -4.45 13.11 -8.74
C LEU A 103 -3.76 13.17 -10.11
N ASP A 104 -3.19 14.32 -10.50
CA ASP A 104 -2.42 14.48 -11.73
C ASP A 104 -1.15 13.60 -11.68
N ASP A 105 -0.41 13.60 -10.58
CA ASP A 105 0.79 12.77 -10.38
C ASP A 105 0.46 11.27 -10.40
N ILE A 106 -0.68 10.86 -9.82
CA ILE A 106 -1.17 9.49 -9.87
C ILE A 106 -1.50 9.10 -11.31
N SER A 107 -2.25 9.94 -12.03
CA SER A 107 -2.61 9.69 -13.44
C SER A 107 -1.36 9.58 -14.32
N ASP A 108 -0.35 10.43 -14.09
CA ASP A 108 0.91 10.37 -14.81
C ASP A 108 1.67 9.08 -14.56
N ALA A 109 1.70 8.61 -13.32
CA ALA A 109 2.29 7.32 -12.97
C ALA A 109 1.57 6.16 -13.66
N LEU A 110 0.25 6.14 -13.61
CA LEU A 110 -0.57 5.12 -14.26
C LEU A 110 -0.38 5.15 -15.80
N ARG A 111 -0.37 6.31 -16.44
CA ARG A 111 -0.10 6.45 -17.87
C ARG A 111 1.29 5.92 -18.28
N GLN A 112 2.27 6.00 -17.38
CA GLN A 112 3.62 5.41 -17.59
C GLN A 112 3.63 3.89 -17.40
N GLY A 113 2.50 3.27 -17.07
CA GLY A 113 2.36 1.84 -16.83
C GLY A 113 2.90 1.41 -15.46
N ASP A 114 3.06 2.33 -14.50
CA ASP A 114 3.48 2.03 -13.15
C ASP A 114 2.32 1.42 -12.33
N VAL A 115 2.67 0.76 -11.24
CA VAL A 115 1.71 0.29 -10.25
C VAL A 115 1.66 1.29 -9.11
N VAL A 116 0.51 1.93 -8.94
CA VAL A 116 0.28 2.86 -7.83
C VAL A 116 -0.37 2.10 -6.67
N MET A 117 0.08 2.39 -5.45
CA MET A 117 -0.43 1.77 -4.24
C MET A 117 -0.99 2.83 -3.29
N VAL A 118 -2.22 2.62 -2.85
CA VAL A 118 -2.92 3.50 -1.92
C VAL A 118 -3.41 2.74 -0.69
N PHE A 119 -3.37 3.42 0.47
CA PHE A 119 -4.07 3.01 1.68
C PHE A 119 -5.36 3.82 1.76
N PRO A 120 -6.50 3.26 1.33
CA PRO A 120 -7.73 4.05 1.14
C PRO A 120 -8.37 4.52 2.46
N GLU A 121 -7.94 4.00 3.60
CA GLU A 121 -8.30 4.50 4.94
C GLU A 121 -7.73 5.91 5.20
N GLY A 122 -6.63 6.27 4.51
CA GLY A 122 -5.97 7.58 4.60
C GLY A 122 -5.33 7.87 5.95
N ARG A 123 -5.13 6.86 6.79
CA ARG A 123 -4.41 6.91 8.07
C ARG A 123 -4.10 5.50 8.56
N LEU A 124 -3.12 5.39 9.45
CA LEU A 124 -2.93 4.16 10.24
C LEU A 124 -4.15 3.90 11.13
N THR A 125 -4.57 2.64 11.21
CA THR A 125 -5.64 2.26 12.14
C THR A 125 -5.24 2.51 13.60
N PRO A 126 -6.14 3.06 14.43
CA PRO A 126 -5.88 3.23 15.87
C PRO A 126 -6.18 1.97 16.70
N ASP A 127 -6.97 1.03 16.17
CA ASP A 127 -7.55 -0.12 16.87
C ASP A 127 -7.25 -1.49 16.23
N GLY A 128 -6.59 -1.51 15.06
CA GLY A 128 -6.26 -2.73 14.31
C GLY A 128 -7.33 -3.15 13.31
N GLU A 129 -8.49 -2.48 13.34
CA GLU A 129 -9.58 -2.74 12.41
C GLU A 129 -9.44 -1.94 11.12
N ILE A 130 -10.03 -2.43 10.05
CA ILE A 130 -10.09 -1.70 8.78
C ILE A 130 -11.20 -0.67 8.88
N HIS A 131 -10.84 0.59 8.74
CA HIS A 131 -11.79 1.69 8.71
C HIS A 131 -12.37 1.92 7.31
N ALA A 132 -13.49 2.67 7.26
CA ALA A 132 -14.16 2.99 6.01
C ALA A 132 -13.20 3.68 5.01
N PHE A 133 -13.20 3.20 3.78
CA PHE A 133 -12.40 3.76 2.70
C PHE A 133 -12.85 5.17 2.34
N ARG A 134 -11.92 6.08 2.10
CA ARG A 134 -12.18 7.47 1.77
C ARG A 134 -12.55 7.65 0.30
N ARG A 135 -13.28 8.72 0.00
CA ARG A 135 -13.73 9.08 -1.37
C ARG A 135 -12.59 9.33 -2.37
N GLY A 136 -11.38 9.60 -1.90
CA GLY A 136 -10.20 9.78 -2.78
C GLY A 136 -9.96 8.60 -3.72
N LEU A 137 -10.31 7.38 -3.30
CA LEU A 137 -10.25 6.21 -4.16
C LEU A 137 -11.19 6.32 -5.38
N GLU A 138 -12.42 6.80 -5.17
CA GLU A 138 -13.39 7.05 -6.25
C GLU A 138 -12.86 8.11 -7.24
N SER A 139 -12.22 9.17 -6.71
CA SER A 139 -11.64 10.23 -7.54
C SER A 139 -10.51 9.74 -8.44
N ILE A 140 -9.67 8.82 -7.96
CA ILE A 140 -8.62 8.17 -8.76
C ILE A 140 -9.26 7.34 -9.88
N LEU A 141 -10.21 6.47 -9.53
CA LEU A 141 -10.82 5.53 -10.46
C LEU A 141 -11.75 6.18 -11.49
N ALA A 142 -12.33 7.33 -11.15
CA ALA A 142 -13.11 8.13 -12.11
C ALA A 142 -12.22 8.79 -13.19
N ARG A 143 -10.95 9.03 -12.90
CA ARG A 143 -9.98 9.62 -13.85
C ARG A 143 -9.25 8.57 -14.68
N ASP A 144 -8.89 7.47 -14.04
CA ASP A 144 -7.98 6.47 -14.60
C ASP A 144 -8.65 5.09 -14.57
N ASN A 145 -9.07 4.62 -15.73
CA ASN A 145 -9.65 3.28 -15.89
C ASN A 145 -8.55 2.22 -15.92
N VAL A 146 -8.12 1.78 -14.75
CA VAL A 146 -7.07 0.77 -14.56
C VAL A 146 -7.57 -0.39 -13.70
N PRO A 147 -7.02 -1.61 -13.85
CA PRO A 147 -7.32 -2.71 -12.95
C PRO A 147 -6.99 -2.36 -11.50
N VAL A 148 -7.93 -2.62 -10.59
CA VAL A 148 -7.73 -2.46 -9.14
C VAL A 148 -7.45 -3.81 -8.52
N VAL A 149 -6.30 -3.97 -7.89
CA VAL A 149 -5.89 -5.21 -7.21
C VAL A 149 -6.05 -5.01 -5.71
N PRO A 150 -7.06 -5.63 -5.06
CA PRO A 150 -7.17 -5.58 -3.62
C PRO A 150 -6.07 -6.41 -2.96
N ALA A 151 -5.54 -5.94 -1.85
CA ALA A 151 -4.58 -6.66 -1.04
C ALA A 151 -4.97 -6.61 0.45
N GLY A 152 -4.71 -7.69 1.17
CA GLY A 152 -4.91 -7.78 2.62
C GLY A 152 -3.60 -8.10 3.32
N LEU A 153 -3.25 -7.31 4.33
CA LEU A 153 -2.04 -7.47 5.12
C LEU A 153 -2.40 -7.80 6.56
N ALA A 154 -1.85 -8.91 7.08
CA ALA A 154 -2.06 -9.43 8.42
C ALA A 154 -0.74 -9.59 9.18
N GLY A 155 -0.81 -9.56 10.54
CA GLY A 155 0.30 -9.84 11.45
C GLY A 155 1.13 -8.64 11.89
N LEU A 156 0.96 -7.45 11.32
CA LEU A 156 1.70 -6.25 11.73
C LEU A 156 1.03 -5.46 12.87
N TRP A 157 -0.24 -5.73 13.20
CA TRP A 157 -0.87 -5.18 14.39
C TRP A 157 -0.22 -5.77 15.64
N GLY A 158 0.11 -4.93 16.62
CA GLY A 158 0.90 -5.31 17.79
C GLY A 158 2.42 -5.17 17.60
N SER A 159 2.90 -4.77 16.41
CA SER A 159 4.31 -4.41 16.21
C SER A 159 4.63 -3.05 16.84
N TRP A 160 5.92 -2.78 17.07
CA TRP A 160 6.38 -1.48 17.58
C TRP A 160 6.10 -0.32 16.62
N THR A 161 5.84 -0.60 15.35
CA THR A 161 5.51 0.36 14.28
C THR A 161 4.01 0.57 14.07
N SER A 162 3.14 -0.12 14.83
CA SER A 162 1.68 0.06 14.86
C SER A 162 1.24 0.92 16.04
N HIS A 163 -0.03 1.32 16.09
CA HIS A 163 -0.58 2.05 17.24
C HIS A 163 -1.00 1.15 18.42
N TYR A 164 -0.85 -0.16 18.31
CA TYR A 164 -1.17 -1.09 19.41
C TYR A 164 -0.40 -0.75 20.67
N GLY A 165 -1.12 -0.51 21.80
CA GLY A 165 -0.51 -0.19 23.10
C GLY A 165 0.23 1.16 23.14
N GLY A 166 -0.09 2.12 22.26
CA GLY A 166 0.46 3.48 22.27
C GLY A 166 0.95 4.00 20.93
N LYS A 167 1.61 5.14 20.93
CA LYS A 167 2.09 5.76 19.68
C LYS A 167 3.11 4.88 18.96
N ALA A 168 2.92 4.70 17.65
CA ALA A 168 3.85 3.98 16.77
C ALA A 168 5.26 4.60 16.86
N LEU A 169 6.30 3.76 16.72
CA LEU A 169 7.73 4.12 16.81
C LEU A 169 8.23 4.62 18.18
N LYS A 170 7.35 4.72 19.20
CA LYS A 170 7.73 5.11 20.56
C LYS A 170 7.84 3.91 21.53
N LYS A 171 7.83 2.70 20.99
CA LYS A 171 7.92 1.43 21.73
C LYS A 171 9.21 0.70 21.38
N TRP A 172 9.66 -0.20 22.26
CA TRP A 172 10.78 -1.09 21.94
C TRP A 172 10.39 -2.10 20.84
N PRO A 173 11.31 -2.44 19.91
CA PRO A 173 11.08 -3.52 18.97
C PRO A 173 10.81 -4.82 19.71
N SER A 174 9.60 -5.30 19.61
CA SER A 174 9.16 -6.60 20.10
C SER A 174 8.73 -7.46 18.92
N ARG A 175 8.69 -8.78 19.07
CA ARG A 175 8.19 -9.72 18.08
C ARG A 175 9.13 -9.90 16.86
N PHE A 176 10.42 -10.17 17.12
CA PHE A 176 11.31 -10.64 16.07
C PHE A 176 10.78 -11.94 15.44
N ARG A 177 10.81 -12.04 14.10
CA ARG A 177 10.25 -13.15 13.31
C ARG A 177 8.75 -13.42 13.56
N ALA A 178 7.99 -12.36 13.87
CA ALA A 178 6.53 -12.47 13.91
C ALA A 178 5.99 -12.95 12.54
N PRO A 179 4.92 -13.76 12.53
CA PRO A 179 4.28 -14.14 11.27
C PRO A 179 3.59 -12.93 10.63
N VAL A 180 3.83 -12.74 9.34
CA VAL A 180 3.21 -11.70 8.52
C VAL A 180 2.76 -12.34 7.22
N SER A 181 1.52 -12.09 6.83
CA SER A 181 0.92 -12.62 5.62
C SER A 181 0.36 -11.51 4.74
N LEU A 182 0.69 -11.54 3.44
CA LEU A 182 0.21 -10.63 2.42
C LEU A 182 -0.54 -11.41 1.35
N HIS A 183 -1.81 -11.07 1.14
CA HIS A 183 -2.67 -11.69 0.15
C HIS A 183 -3.09 -10.66 -0.90
N PHE A 184 -2.77 -10.92 -2.17
CA PHE A 184 -3.35 -10.19 -3.31
C PHE A 184 -4.60 -10.92 -3.80
N GLY A 185 -5.65 -10.18 -4.12
CA GLY A 185 -6.90 -10.71 -4.70
C GLY A 185 -6.97 -10.48 -6.21
N PRO A 186 -7.97 -11.12 -6.88
CA PRO A 186 -8.21 -10.91 -8.30
C PRO A 186 -8.41 -9.44 -8.63
N PRO A 187 -7.89 -8.98 -9.80
CA PRO A 187 -8.10 -7.62 -10.26
C PRO A 187 -9.58 -7.38 -10.56
N ILE A 188 -10.02 -6.16 -10.30
CA ILE A 188 -11.39 -5.68 -10.51
C ILE A 188 -11.29 -4.51 -11.49
N THR A 189 -12.12 -4.51 -12.52
CA THR A 189 -12.26 -3.38 -13.44
C THR A 189 -13.30 -2.40 -12.89
N ALA A 190 -12.97 -1.12 -12.85
CA ALA A 190 -13.85 -0.07 -12.34
C ALA A 190 -15.15 0.05 -13.14
N GLN A 191 -15.19 -0.47 -14.38
CA GLN A 191 -16.39 -0.49 -15.23
C GLN A 191 -17.47 -1.47 -14.76
N GLU A 192 -17.12 -2.46 -13.95
CA GLU A 192 -18.07 -3.48 -13.46
C GLU A 192 -18.90 -2.98 -12.28
N ILE A 193 -18.38 -2.01 -11.51
CA ILE A 193 -19.03 -1.48 -10.30
C ILE A 193 -18.64 -0.01 -10.15
N GLU A 194 -19.61 0.90 -10.02
CA GLU A 194 -19.35 2.34 -9.96
C GLU A 194 -19.49 2.96 -8.56
N GLY A 195 -18.75 4.05 -8.33
CA GLY A 195 -18.91 4.98 -7.22
C GLY A 195 -18.83 4.35 -5.82
N VAL A 196 -19.83 4.63 -4.99
CA VAL A 196 -19.89 4.16 -3.59
C VAL A 196 -19.96 2.64 -3.48
N ALA A 197 -20.60 1.96 -4.46
CA ALA A 197 -20.67 0.50 -4.50
C ALA A 197 -19.29 -0.12 -4.72
N LEU A 198 -18.48 0.43 -5.64
CA LEU A 198 -17.12 -0.01 -5.88
C LEU A 198 -16.24 0.13 -4.63
N ARG A 199 -16.30 1.26 -3.94
CA ARG A 199 -15.54 1.50 -2.71
C ARG A 199 -15.88 0.50 -1.62
N ARG A 200 -17.19 0.24 -1.37
CA ARG A 200 -17.66 -0.75 -0.39
C ARG A 200 -17.25 -2.17 -0.78
N TYR A 201 -17.34 -2.49 -2.06
CA TYR A 201 -16.93 -3.79 -2.57
C TYR A 201 -15.42 -4.02 -2.36
N LEU A 202 -14.58 -3.04 -2.70
CA LEU A 202 -13.13 -3.10 -2.48
C LEU A 202 -12.79 -3.22 -0.99
N GLU A 203 -13.49 -2.48 -0.11
CA GLU A 203 -13.33 -2.59 1.33
C GLU A 203 -13.63 -4.02 1.82
N ALA A 204 -14.76 -4.61 1.38
CA ALA A 204 -15.13 -5.98 1.72
C ALA A 204 -14.10 -7.00 1.21
N ARG A 205 -13.54 -6.81 0.00
CA ARG A 205 -12.48 -7.67 -0.55
C ARG A 205 -11.19 -7.58 0.25
N VAL A 206 -10.77 -6.38 0.64
CA VAL A 206 -9.57 -6.18 1.48
C VAL A 206 -9.76 -6.82 2.87
N ARG A 207 -10.96 -6.67 3.48
CA ARG A 207 -11.30 -7.34 4.75
C ARG A 207 -11.22 -8.86 4.64
N ALA A 208 -11.75 -9.43 3.58
CA ALA A 208 -11.70 -10.88 3.35
C ALA A 208 -10.26 -11.38 3.18
N LEU A 209 -9.43 -10.65 2.44
CA LEU A 209 -8.01 -11.00 2.24
C LEU A 209 -7.20 -10.87 3.55
N LYS A 210 -7.46 -9.82 4.34
CA LYS A 210 -6.84 -9.69 5.67
C LYS A 210 -7.25 -10.86 6.58
N ALA A 211 -8.53 -11.19 6.63
CA ALA A 211 -9.06 -12.30 7.43
C ALA A 211 -8.43 -13.66 7.02
N ALA A 212 -8.22 -13.89 5.72
CA ALA A 212 -7.49 -15.07 5.25
C ALA A 212 -6.05 -15.10 5.77
N GLY A 213 -5.37 -13.95 5.77
CA GLY A 213 -4.04 -13.84 6.34
C GLY A 213 -4.01 -14.04 7.87
N ASP A 214 -4.97 -13.50 8.60
CA ASP A 214 -5.10 -13.69 10.06
C ASP A 214 -5.34 -15.17 10.39
N SER A 215 -6.20 -15.86 9.62
CA SER A 215 -6.43 -17.29 9.76
C SER A 215 -5.18 -18.11 9.49
N GLU A 216 -4.43 -17.82 8.42
CA GLU A 216 -3.15 -18.48 8.15
C GLU A 216 -2.15 -18.32 9.30
N ILE A 217 -2.07 -17.12 9.88
CA ILE A 217 -1.18 -16.84 11.01
C ILE A 217 -1.58 -17.63 12.26
N ALA A 218 -2.87 -17.76 12.52
CA ALA A 218 -3.39 -18.48 13.68
C ALA A 218 -3.11 -20.00 13.62
N HIS A 219 -2.92 -20.57 12.43
CA HIS A 219 -2.62 -21.98 12.20
C HIS A 219 -1.11 -22.30 12.13
N ARG A 220 -0.24 -21.31 12.33
CA ARG A 220 1.23 -21.46 12.34
C ARG A 220 1.81 -21.46 13.75
#